data_7bfca235cee1d71fa747d52ae9f6664e
#
_entry.id   7bfca235cee1d71fa747d52ae9f6664e
#
_cell.length_a   1.000
_cell.length_b   1.000
_cell.length_c   1.000
_cell.angle_alpha   90.00
_cell.angle_beta   90.00
_cell.angle_gamma   90.00
#
_symmetry.space_group_name_H-M   'P 1'
#
loop_
_entity.id
_entity.type
_entity.pdbx_description
1 polymer ?
#
loop_
_entity_poly.entity_id
_entity_poly.type
_entity_poly.pdbx_seq_one_letter_code
_entity_poly.pdbx_strand_id
1 'polypeptide(L)'
;MRTGGLEVSSVEQARAVALDVIGLTVNGEPYQLPVEPQWTLQYVLADKLGLTGTKEFCAEGACGACSVILDGRAVLSCMALAIECDGGVIETVEGIARANHPLIDAYVKYSCMQCGFCTPGFIVTAKALLDRNPDPTLDEIKEAMVGNLCRCGTYPAHLRAITEAAKVLRGVVEADSAKTPAPTLVNSAIGARAAGMAAGGTEGGE
;
A
#
# COMPACT_ATOMS: atom_id res chain seq x y z
N MET A 1 -46.51 13.46 -32.91
CA MET A 1 -45.17 13.37 -32.34
C MET A 1 -45.30 12.67 -31.02
N ARG A 2 -44.85 11.40 -30.92
CA ARG A 2 -44.85 10.63 -29.68
C ARG A 2 -43.45 10.77 -29.08
N THR A 3 -43.33 11.51 -27.98
CA THR A 3 -42.11 11.56 -27.15
C THR A 3 -42.06 10.24 -26.37
N GLY A 4 -41.24 9.28 -26.85
CA GLY A 4 -40.90 8.09 -26.10
C GLY A 4 -40.07 8.47 -24.89
N GLY A 5 -40.68 8.50 -23.71
CA GLY A 5 -39.97 8.55 -22.46
C GLY A 5 -39.14 7.28 -22.30
N LEU A 6 -37.83 7.42 -22.20
CA LEU A 6 -36.95 6.35 -21.79
C LEU A 6 -37.30 5.97 -20.35
N GLU A 7 -37.83 4.77 -20.16
CA GLU A 7 -38.10 4.24 -18.84
C GLU A 7 -36.79 4.02 -18.09
N VAL A 8 -36.54 4.82 -17.08
CA VAL A 8 -35.34 4.78 -16.23
C VAL A 8 -35.25 3.53 -15.34
N SER A 9 -36.39 2.77 -15.26
CA SER A 9 -36.50 1.58 -14.44
C SER A 9 -35.65 0.39 -14.88
N SER A 10 -35.23 0.35 -16.16
CA SER A 10 -34.38 -0.73 -16.69
C SER A 10 -32.91 -0.59 -16.39
N VAL A 11 -32.44 0.60 -15.98
CA VAL A 11 -31.02 0.86 -15.68
C VAL A 11 -30.70 0.53 -14.21
N GLU A 12 -31.68 0.62 -13.35
CA GLU A 12 -31.53 0.38 -11.91
C GLU A 12 -31.47 -1.13 -11.56
N GLN A 13 -32.08 -2.00 -12.38
CA GLN A 13 -32.02 -3.46 -12.20
C GLN A 13 -30.75 -4.14 -12.71
N ALA A 14 -29.84 -3.43 -13.35
CA ALA A 14 -28.67 -4.00 -14.04
C ALA A 14 -27.38 -4.03 -13.21
N ARG A 15 -27.41 -3.81 -11.89
CA ARG A 15 -26.19 -3.74 -11.09
C ARG A 15 -26.23 -4.51 -9.76
N ALA A 16 -26.62 -5.75 -9.79
CA ALA A 16 -26.06 -6.68 -8.83
C ALA A 16 -24.65 -7.05 -9.35
N VAL A 17 -23.65 -6.24 -9.05
CA VAL A 17 -22.25 -6.62 -9.32
C VAL A 17 -21.97 -7.84 -8.47
N ALA A 18 -21.67 -8.97 -9.11
CA ALA A 18 -21.23 -10.15 -8.39
C ALA A 18 -19.94 -9.78 -7.63
N LEU A 19 -19.97 -9.94 -6.31
CA LEU A 19 -18.79 -9.75 -5.46
C LEU A 19 -18.06 -11.10 -5.38
N ASP A 20 -16.78 -11.08 -5.73
CA ASP A 20 -15.89 -12.21 -5.49
C ASP A 20 -15.25 -12.06 -4.11
N VAL A 21 -15.17 -13.15 -3.35
CA VAL A 21 -14.48 -13.14 -2.06
C VAL A 21 -13.03 -13.57 -2.28
N ILE A 22 -12.09 -12.68 -1.97
CA ILE A 22 -10.67 -12.96 -2.06
C ILE A 22 -10.04 -13.06 -0.68
N GLY A 23 -8.96 -13.84 -0.58
CA GLY A 23 -8.10 -13.95 0.60
C GLY A 23 -6.77 -13.24 0.36
N LEU A 24 -6.36 -12.34 1.24
CA LEU A 24 -5.07 -11.66 1.18
C LEU A 24 -4.36 -11.79 2.52
N THR A 25 -3.04 -11.92 2.51
CA THR A 25 -2.22 -11.73 3.71
C THR A 25 -1.56 -10.36 3.63
N VAL A 26 -1.98 -9.41 4.47
CA VAL A 26 -1.47 -8.04 4.43
C VAL A 26 -0.72 -7.72 5.71
N ASN A 27 0.57 -7.41 5.61
CA ASN A 27 1.46 -7.13 6.75
C ASN A 27 1.46 -8.26 7.79
N GLY A 28 1.35 -9.51 7.33
CA GLY A 28 1.30 -10.72 8.16
C GLY A 28 -0.08 -11.10 8.70
N GLU A 29 -1.11 -10.28 8.48
CA GLU A 29 -2.48 -10.54 8.93
C GLU A 29 -3.34 -11.06 7.77
N PRO A 30 -4.13 -12.15 7.97
CA PRO A 30 -5.03 -12.67 6.96
C PRO A 30 -6.32 -11.85 6.87
N TYR A 31 -6.75 -11.55 5.66
CA TYR A 31 -8.00 -10.87 5.35
C TYR A 31 -8.81 -11.68 4.35
N GLN A 32 -10.12 -11.74 4.56
CA GLN A 32 -11.10 -12.19 3.56
C GLN A 32 -12.10 -11.07 3.34
N LEU A 33 -12.25 -10.64 2.10
CA LEU A 33 -13.14 -9.53 1.79
C LEU A 33 -13.78 -9.69 0.42
N PRO A 34 -15.05 -9.26 0.29
CA PRO A 34 -15.70 -9.19 -1.00
C PRO A 34 -15.13 -8.03 -1.80
N VAL A 35 -14.85 -8.29 -3.07
CA VAL A 35 -14.31 -7.28 -4.01
C VAL A 35 -15.16 -7.23 -5.26
N GLU A 36 -15.30 -6.04 -5.84
CA GLU A 36 -15.83 -5.89 -7.18
C GLU A 36 -14.70 -6.11 -8.21
N PRO A 37 -14.97 -6.73 -9.36
CA PRO A 37 -13.92 -7.10 -10.33
C PRO A 37 -13.04 -5.95 -10.81
N GLN A 38 -13.55 -4.71 -10.79
CA GLN A 38 -12.83 -3.53 -11.23
C GLN A 38 -12.00 -2.85 -10.11
N TRP A 39 -12.06 -3.33 -8.87
CA TRP A 39 -11.32 -2.70 -7.79
C TRP A 39 -9.83 -2.98 -7.92
N THR A 40 -9.06 -1.90 -7.82
CA THR A 40 -7.60 -2.01 -7.77
C THR A 40 -7.16 -2.47 -6.38
N LEU A 41 -5.98 -3.08 -6.32
CA LEU A 41 -5.35 -3.43 -5.04
C LEU A 41 -5.14 -2.17 -4.18
N GLN A 42 -4.80 -1.04 -4.80
CA GLN A 42 -4.64 0.25 -4.11
C GLN A 42 -5.93 0.64 -3.39
N TYR A 43 -7.08 0.58 -4.08
CA TYR A 43 -8.39 0.89 -3.50
C TYR A 43 -8.71 -0.02 -2.32
N VAL A 44 -8.47 -1.34 -2.47
CA VAL A 44 -8.71 -2.30 -1.39
C VAL A 44 -7.84 -1.99 -0.17
N LEU A 45 -6.55 -1.75 -0.36
CA LEU A 45 -5.63 -1.46 0.75
C LEU A 45 -5.97 -0.16 1.46
N ALA A 46 -6.19 0.93 0.72
CA ALA A 46 -6.41 2.26 1.29
C ALA A 46 -7.82 2.44 1.85
N ASP A 47 -8.86 2.06 1.08
CA ASP A 47 -10.25 2.39 1.40
C ASP A 47 -10.95 1.26 2.18
N LYS A 48 -10.66 0.00 1.89
CA LYS A 48 -11.31 -1.13 2.57
C LYS A 48 -10.56 -1.55 3.84
N LEU A 49 -9.22 -1.57 3.79
CA LEU A 49 -8.40 -1.97 4.93
C LEU A 49 -7.85 -0.78 5.74
N GLY A 50 -8.03 0.46 5.27
CA GLY A 50 -7.58 1.66 5.98
C GLY A 50 -6.06 1.86 5.99
N LEU A 51 -5.32 1.17 5.11
CA LEU A 51 -3.86 1.29 4.98
C LEU A 51 -3.52 2.48 4.08
N THR A 52 -3.74 3.67 4.63
CA THR A 52 -3.65 4.95 3.90
C THR A 52 -2.24 5.37 3.50
N GLY A 53 -1.22 4.64 3.90
CA GLY A 53 0.15 4.82 3.41
C GLY A 53 0.30 4.49 1.93
N THR A 54 -0.55 3.59 1.40
CA THR A 54 -0.62 3.30 -0.03
C THR A 54 -1.39 4.42 -0.73
N LYS A 55 -0.65 5.38 -1.30
CA LYS A 55 -1.24 6.62 -1.85
C LYS A 55 -1.68 6.47 -3.30
N GLU A 56 -2.85 7.02 -3.63
CA GLU A 56 -3.24 7.25 -5.01
C GLU A 56 -2.91 8.69 -5.41
N PHE A 57 -2.13 8.86 -6.50
CA PHE A 57 -1.81 10.17 -7.04
C PHE A 57 -2.07 10.26 -8.55
N CYS A 58 -1.51 9.37 -9.37
CA CYS A 58 -1.70 9.41 -10.82
C CYS A 58 -2.78 8.45 -11.32
N ALA A 59 -3.02 7.34 -10.64
CA ALA A 59 -3.94 6.25 -11.02
C ALA A 59 -3.68 5.67 -12.45
N GLU A 60 -2.46 5.86 -12.98
CA GLU A 60 -2.06 5.46 -14.34
C GLU A 60 -0.69 4.76 -14.39
N GLY A 61 -0.16 4.34 -13.23
CA GLY A 61 1.10 3.60 -13.16
C GLY A 61 2.38 4.43 -13.33
N ALA A 62 2.33 5.77 -13.29
CA ALA A 62 3.47 6.62 -13.62
C ALA A 62 4.28 7.10 -12.41
N CYS A 63 3.68 7.24 -11.20
CA CYS A 63 4.30 8.03 -10.13
C CYS A 63 4.89 7.22 -8.95
N GLY A 64 4.56 5.94 -8.79
CA GLY A 64 5.08 5.08 -7.75
C GLY A 64 4.57 5.35 -6.32
N ALA A 65 3.65 6.30 -6.11
CA ALA A 65 3.12 6.60 -4.78
C ALA A 65 2.28 5.46 -4.18
N CYS A 66 1.75 4.58 -5.04
CA CYS A 66 0.96 3.41 -4.68
C CYS A 66 1.78 2.11 -4.58
N SER A 67 3.11 2.19 -4.57
CA SER A 67 3.96 1.00 -4.49
C SER A 67 3.67 0.18 -3.24
N VAL A 68 3.54 -1.14 -3.42
CA VAL A 68 3.47 -2.16 -2.37
C VAL A 68 4.38 -3.32 -2.74
N ILE A 69 4.75 -4.16 -1.78
CA ILE A 69 5.42 -5.42 -2.07
C ILE A 69 4.34 -6.50 -2.15
N LEU A 70 4.19 -7.13 -3.31
CA LEU A 70 3.31 -8.27 -3.54
C LEU A 70 4.19 -9.47 -3.87
N ASP A 71 4.09 -10.53 -3.08
CA ASP A 71 4.86 -11.76 -3.22
C ASP A 71 6.37 -11.50 -3.39
N GLY A 72 6.91 -10.57 -2.57
CA GLY A 72 8.33 -10.19 -2.56
C GLY A 72 8.75 -9.24 -3.68
N ARG A 73 7.84 -8.72 -4.50
CA ARG A 73 8.13 -7.79 -5.60
C ARG A 73 7.42 -6.45 -5.41
N ALA A 74 8.14 -5.35 -5.63
CA ALA A 74 7.50 -4.04 -5.69
C ALA A 74 6.60 -3.95 -6.92
N VAL A 75 5.32 -3.65 -6.70
CA VAL A 75 4.31 -3.46 -7.75
C VAL A 75 3.56 -2.15 -7.54
N LEU A 76 2.99 -1.63 -8.60
CA LEU A 76 2.11 -0.45 -8.56
C LEU A 76 0.67 -0.92 -8.30
N SER A 77 0.21 -0.82 -7.09
CA SER A 77 -1.09 -1.36 -6.68
C SER A 77 -2.29 -0.70 -7.39
N CYS A 78 -2.14 0.50 -7.96
CA CYS A 78 -3.17 1.13 -8.78
C CYS A 78 -3.35 0.45 -10.16
N MET A 79 -2.39 -0.39 -10.57
CA MET A 79 -2.39 -1.12 -11.85
C MET A 79 -2.68 -2.62 -11.67
N ALA A 80 -2.80 -3.10 -10.44
CA ALA A 80 -3.13 -4.47 -10.11
C ALA A 80 -4.62 -4.56 -9.73
N LEU A 81 -5.37 -5.48 -10.32
CA LEU A 81 -6.74 -5.78 -9.88
C LEU A 81 -6.70 -6.60 -8.60
N ALA A 82 -7.52 -6.23 -7.62
CA ALA A 82 -7.55 -6.93 -6.34
C ALA A 82 -7.90 -8.42 -6.48
N ILE A 83 -8.80 -8.74 -7.41
CA ILE A 83 -9.20 -10.12 -7.70
C ILE A 83 -8.04 -10.99 -8.21
N GLU A 84 -7.08 -10.40 -8.94
CA GLU A 84 -5.90 -11.11 -9.44
C GLU A 84 -4.86 -11.37 -8.34
N CYS A 85 -5.01 -10.71 -7.19
CA CYS A 85 -4.11 -10.84 -6.04
C CYS A 85 -4.61 -11.87 -5.01
N ASP A 86 -5.66 -12.64 -5.31
CA ASP A 86 -6.18 -13.67 -4.39
C ASP A 86 -5.09 -14.65 -3.96
N GLY A 87 -5.00 -14.91 -2.65
CA GLY A 87 -3.93 -15.70 -2.03
C GLY A 87 -2.60 -14.96 -1.87
N GLY A 88 -2.46 -13.74 -2.36
CA GLY A 88 -1.21 -12.97 -2.36
C GLY A 88 -0.77 -12.49 -0.96
N VAL A 89 0.53 -12.35 -0.80
CA VAL A 89 1.18 -11.80 0.40
C VAL A 89 1.63 -10.38 0.12
N ILE A 90 1.06 -9.43 0.85
CA ILE A 90 1.26 -8.00 0.61
C ILE A 90 1.94 -7.36 1.82
N GLU A 91 2.97 -6.56 1.55
CA GLU A 91 3.59 -5.70 2.54
C GLU A 91 3.45 -4.24 2.11
N THR A 92 2.95 -3.42 3.03
CA THR A 92 2.79 -1.97 2.85
C THR A 92 3.77 -1.22 3.77
N VAL A 93 3.86 0.10 3.61
CA VAL A 93 4.71 0.93 4.47
C VAL A 93 4.37 0.78 5.95
N GLU A 94 3.12 0.51 6.30
CA GLU A 94 2.70 0.29 7.68
C GLU A 94 3.32 -1.00 8.26
N GLY A 95 3.45 -2.05 7.47
CA GLY A 95 4.15 -3.28 7.87
C GLY A 95 5.64 -3.03 8.08
N ILE A 96 6.27 -2.32 7.15
CA ILE A 96 7.69 -1.94 7.22
C ILE A 96 7.96 -1.11 8.48
N ALA A 97 7.08 -0.14 8.78
CA ALA A 97 7.21 0.70 9.97
C ALA A 97 7.01 -0.11 11.26
N ARG A 98 6.03 -1.01 11.29
CA ARG A 98 5.77 -1.90 12.44
C ARG A 98 6.95 -2.84 12.72
N ALA A 99 7.62 -3.29 11.69
CA ALA A 99 8.82 -4.13 11.80
C ALA A 99 10.07 -3.35 12.25
N ASN A 100 9.98 -2.04 12.49
CA ASN A 100 11.11 -1.17 12.81
C ASN A 100 12.27 -1.30 11.81
N HIS A 101 11.95 -1.36 10.53
CA HIS A 101 12.96 -1.50 9.49
C HIS A 101 13.88 -0.27 9.45
N PRO A 102 15.22 -0.42 9.31
CA PRO A 102 16.20 0.69 9.37
C PRO A 102 15.94 1.83 8.38
N LEU A 103 15.20 1.59 7.30
CA LEU A 103 14.75 2.64 6.38
C LEU A 103 13.95 3.73 7.09
N ILE A 104 13.12 3.38 8.07
CA ILE A 104 12.25 4.35 8.75
C ILE A 104 13.11 5.38 9.48
N ASP A 105 14.06 4.93 10.30
CA ASP A 105 14.97 5.82 11.04
C ASP A 105 15.88 6.63 10.10
N ALA A 106 16.39 6.00 9.04
CA ALA A 106 17.19 6.67 8.05
C ALA A 106 16.42 7.79 7.32
N TYR A 107 15.13 7.55 6.99
CA TYR A 107 14.27 8.56 6.36
C TYR A 107 13.99 9.75 7.27
N VAL A 108 13.84 9.52 8.57
CA VAL A 108 13.74 10.59 9.58
C VAL A 108 15.05 11.34 9.69
N LYS A 109 16.17 10.63 9.88
CA LYS A 109 17.53 11.18 10.04
C LYS A 109 17.92 12.12 8.89
N TYR A 110 17.65 11.72 7.66
CA TYR A 110 17.99 12.49 6.46
C TYR A 110 16.91 13.45 6.00
N SER A 111 15.82 13.60 6.77
CA SER A 111 14.70 14.49 6.43
C SER A 111 14.19 14.28 5.01
N CYS A 112 13.92 13.01 4.65
CA CYS A 112 13.57 12.61 3.29
C CYS A 112 12.19 13.10 2.84
N MET A 113 11.48 13.86 3.67
CA MET A 113 10.13 14.32 3.40
C MET A 113 9.97 15.82 3.57
N GLN A 114 9.22 16.42 2.67
CA GLN A 114 8.64 17.76 2.83
C GLN A 114 7.12 17.63 3.00
N CYS A 115 6.35 17.43 1.92
CA CYS A 115 4.93 17.15 2.04
C CYS A 115 4.63 15.72 2.52
N GLY A 116 5.57 14.78 2.37
CA GLY A 116 5.45 13.39 2.82
C GLY A 116 4.65 12.46 1.91
N PHE A 117 3.99 12.98 0.87
CA PHE A 117 3.06 12.19 0.06
C PHE A 117 3.72 11.04 -0.70
N CYS A 118 4.89 11.24 -1.30
CA CYS A 118 5.64 10.21 -2.03
C CYS A 118 6.42 9.25 -1.13
N THR A 119 6.68 9.65 0.11
CA THR A 119 7.58 8.95 1.04
C THR A 119 7.24 7.47 1.24
N PRO A 120 5.98 7.06 1.44
CA PRO A 120 5.61 5.65 1.56
C PRO A 120 6.04 4.81 0.35
N GLY A 121 5.77 5.29 -0.87
CA GLY A 121 6.15 4.59 -2.10
C GLY A 121 7.67 4.42 -2.23
N PHE A 122 8.44 5.46 -1.89
CA PHE A 122 9.90 5.37 -1.88
C PHE A 122 10.41 4.35 -0.85
N ILE A 123 9.85 4.31 0.36
CA ILE A 123 10.25 3.35 1.41
C ILE A 123 9.97 1.92 0.96
N VAL A 124 8.79 1.66 0.41
CA VAL A 124 8.41 0.32 -0.09
C VAL A 124 9.34 -0.14 -1.22
N THR A 125 9.59 0.74 -2.19
CA THR A 125 10.49 0.41 -3.31
C THR A 125 11.94 0.20 -2.83
N ALA A 126 12.41 1.02 -1.88
CA ALA A 126 13.73 0.87 -1.28
C ALA A 126 13.85 -0.45 -0.51
N LYS A 127 12.83 -0.83 0.25
CA LYS A 127 12.81 -2.13 0.95
C LYS A 127 12.91 -3.28 -0.05
N ALA A 128 12.09 -3.28 -1.09
CA ALA A 128 12.14 -4.32 -2.11
C ALA A 128 13.50 -4.41 -2.83
N LEU A 129 14.22 -3.29 -2.97
CA LEU A 129 15.60 -3.29 -3.43
C LEU A 129 16.52 -3.98 -2.41
N LEU A 130 16.47 -3.57 -1.14
CA LEU A 130 17.37 -4.05 -0.09
C LEU A 130 17.14 -5.53 0.24
N ASP A 131 15.93 -6.04 0.10
CA ASP A 131 15.61 -7.46 0.25
C ASP A 131 16.30 -8.32 -0.84
N ARG A 132 16.46 -7.78 -2.05
CA ARG A 132 17.12 -8.47 -3.17
C ARG A 132 18.62 -8.26 -3.21
N ASN A 133 19.05 -7.06 -2.88
CA ASN A 133 20.45 -6.64 -2.88
C ASN A 133 20.74 -5.83 -1.60
N PRO A 134 21.32 -6.45 -0.57
CA PRO A 134 21.60 -5.77 0.70
C PRO A 134 22.77 -4.78 0.63
N ASP A 135 23.55 -4.77 -0.47
CA ASP A 135 24.67 -3.87 -0.69
C ASP A 135 24.58 -3.18 -2.05
N PRO A 136 23.54 -2.38 -2.30
CA PRO A 136 23.36 -1.76 -3.59
C PRO A 136 24.37 -0.61 -3.78
N THR A 137 24.91 -0.50 -4.98
CA THR A 137 25.63 0.69 -5.43
C THR A 137 24.70 1.89 -5.54
N LEU A 138 25.25 3.10 -5.55
CA LEU A 138 24.44 4.31 -5.70
C LEU A 138 23.64 4.32 -7.02
N ASP A 139 24.20 3.75 -8.09
CA ASP A 139 23.52 3.71 -9.38
C ASP A 139 22.38 2.69 -9.40
N GLU A 140 22.54 1.54 -8.74
CA GLU A 140 21.44 0.58 -8.53
C GLU A 140 20.30 1.18 -7.69
N ILE A 141 20.64 1.98 -6.65
CA ILE A 141 19.63 2.72 -5.89
C ILE A 141 18.89 3.71 -6.78
N LYS A 142 19.61 4.50 -7.60
CA LYS A 142 18.97 5.46 -8.52
C LYS A 142 18.05 4.74 -9.50
N GLU A 143 18.51 3.65 -10.10
CA GLU A 143 17.72 2.85 -11.05
C GLU A 143 16.46 2.28 -10.41
N ALA A 144 16.56 1.73 -9.21
CA ALA A 144 15.41 1.21 -8.49
C ALA A 144 14.37 2.30 -8.16
N MET A 145 14.82 3.55 -7.93
CA MET A 145 13.95 4.68 -7.57
C MET A 145 13.39 5.43 -8.78
N VAL A 146 13.75 5.08 -10.02
CA VAL A 146 13.29 5.78 -11.24
C VAL A 146 11.77 5.87 -11.35
N GLY A 147 11.05 4.83 -10.90
CA GLY A 147 9.59 4.78 -10.93
C GLY A 147 8.88 5.61 -9.85
N ASN A 148 9.62 6.27 -8.95
CA ASN A 148 9.04 7.03 -7.83
C ASN A 148 9.24 8.54 -8.05
N LEU A 149 8.14 9.30 -8.11
CA LEU A 149 8.17 10.74 -8.34
C LEU A 149 8.00 11.53 -7.03
N CYS A 150 8.88 12.52 -6.85
CA CYS A 150 8.79 13.49 -5.76
C CYS A 150 8.73 14.92 -6.32
N ARG A 151 7.57 15.60 -6.14
CA ARG A 151 7.41 16.99 -6.60
C ARG A 151 8.21 17.98 -5.77
N CYS A 152 8.52 17.66 -4.52
CA CYS A 152 9.33 18.50 -3.63
C CYS A 152 10.83 18.39 -3.89
N GLY A 153 11.28 17.40 -4.67
CA GLY A 153 12.69 17.27 -5.07
C GLY A 153 13.60 16.65 -4.01
N THR A 154 13.08 15.85 -3.08
CA THR A 154 13.86 15.25 -1.97
C THR A 154 14.73 14.05 -2.40
N TYR A 155 14.94 13.81 -3.70
CA TYR A 155 15.71 12.68 -4.22
C TYR A 155 17.10 12.48 -3.58
N PRO A 156 17.94 13.53 -3.40
CA PRO A 156 19.27 13.32 -2.79
C PRO A 156 19.19 12.80 -1.34
N ALA A 157 18.13 13.15 -0.61
CA ALA A 157 17.90 12.66 0.74
C ALA A 157 17.52 11.18 0.73
N HIS A 158 16.61 10.76 -0.17
CA HIS A 158 16.24 9.36 -0.35
C HIS A 158 17.46 8.47 -0.63
N LEU A 159 18.34 8.88 -1.56
CA LEU A 159 19.55 8.11 -1.90
C LEU A 159 20.44 7.91 -0.67
N ARG A 160 20.66 8.97 0.12
CA ARG A 160 21.44 8.89 1.36
C ARG A 160 20.82 7.98 2.40
N ALA A 161 19.51 8.09 2.60
CA ALA A 161 18.79 7.27 3.57
C ALA A 161 18.84 5.77 3.21
N ILE A 162 18.67 5.43 1.93
CA ILE A 162 18.73 4.04 1.45
C ILE A 162 20.15 3.48 1.63
N THR A 163 21.17 4.25 1.27
CA THR A 163 22.59 3.87 1.47
C THR A 163 22.89 3.63 2.96
N GLU A 164 22.37 4.47 3.85
CA GLU A 164 22.55 4.30 5.31
C GLU A 164 21.84 3.06 5.81
N ALA A 165 20.58 2.87 5.45
CA ALA A 165 19.80 1.70 5.84
C ALA A 165 20.47 0.38 5.39
N ALA A 166 21.04 0.36 4.18
CA ALA A 166 21.82 -0.77 3.69
C ALA A 166 23.02 -1.10 4.58
N LYS A 167 23.74 -0.07 5.07
CA LYS A 167 24.88 -0.25 5.99
C LYS A 167 24.43 -0.79 7.35
N VAL A 168 23.29 -0.30 7.87
CA VAL A 168 22.73 -0.77 9.14
C VAL A 168 22.34 -2.24 9.02
N LEU A 169 21.65 -2.63 7.94
CA LEU A 169 21.24 -4.02 7.72
C LEU A 169 22.41 -4.99 7.65
N ARG A 170 23.57 -4.54 7.17
CA ARG A 170 24.80 -5.33 7.11
C ARG A 170 25.64 -5.29 8.40
N GLY A 171 25.22 -4.55 9.42
CA GLY A 171 25.94 -4.38 10.67
C GLY A 171 27.23 -3.55 10.54
N VAL A 172 27.39 -2.76 9.47
CA VAL A 172 28.56 -1.89 9.25
C VAL A 172 28.46 -0.63 10.09
N VAL A 173 27.24 -0.17 10.39
CA VAL A 173 26.93 0.99 11.23
C VAL A 173 25.84 0.58 12.20
N GLU A 174 25.98 0.99 13.45
CA GLU A 174 24.90 0.81 14.43
C GLU A 174 23.67 1.65 14.02
N ALA A 175 22.49 1.10 14.22
CA ALA A 175 21.25 1.84 14.06
C ALA A 175 21.29 3.04 15.03
N ASP A 176 21.12 4.24 14.51
CA ASP A 176 21.04 5.45 15.33
C ASP A 176 19.74 5.36 16.11
N SER A 177 19.83 4.89 17.36
CA SER A 177 18.68 4.63 18.24
C SER A 177 18.06 5.91 18.82
N ALA A 178 17.95 6.95 18.00
CA ALA A 178 16.97 7.99 18.24
C ALA A 178 15.58 7.33 18.05
N LYS A 179 15.17 6.59 19.07
CA LYS A 179 13.91 5.84 19.12
C LYS A 179 12.76 6.71 18.66
N THR A 180 12.40 6.60 17.39
CA THR A 180 11.07 6.99 16.98
C THR A 180 10.14 6.03 17.72
N PRO A 181 9.30 6.48 18.67
CA PRO A 181 8.37 5.58 19.33
C PRO A 181 7.53 4.92 18.25
N ALA A 182 7.40 3.59 18.35
CA ALA A 182 6.55 2.84 17.42
C ALA A 182 5.19 3.56 17.32
N PRO A 183 4.68 3.85 16.12
CA PRO A 183 3.41 4.53 15.98
C PRO A 183 2.37 3.70 16.72
N THR A 184 1.75 4.28 17.75
CA THR A 184 0.62 3.68 18.43
C THR A 184 -0.53 3.67 17.43
N LEU A 185 -0.68 2.55 16.73
CA LEU A 185 -1.79 2.37 15.79
C LEU A 185 -3.08 2.35 16.59
N VAL A 186 -3.85 3.44 16.51
CA VAL A 186 -5.21 3.55 17.02
C VAL A 186 -6.13 2.76 16.07
N ASN A 187 -5.94 1.45 15.95
CA ASN A 187 -6.67 0.64 14.97
C ASN A 187 -7.17 -0.70 15.51
N SER A 188 -7.61 -0.72 16.78
CA SER A 188 -8.44 -1.84 17.27
C SER A 188 -9.91 -1.76 16.81
N ALA A 189 -10.32 -0.65 16.15
CA ALA A 189 -11.73 -0.42 15.81
C ALA A 189 -12.10 -0.75 14.34
N ILE A 190 -11.14 -0.87 13.42
CA ILE A 190 -11.45 -1.10 12.00
C ILE A 190 -11.66 -2.58 11.69
N GLY A 191 -10.93 -3.48 12.35
CA GLY A 191 -11.14 -4.93 12.21
C GLY A 191 -12.51 -5.41 12.68
N ALA A 192 -13.13 -4.73 13.66
CA ALA A 192 -14.45 -5.08 14.18
C ALA A 192 -15.60 -4.71 13.24
N ARG A 193 -15.42 -3.76 12.32
CA ARG A 193 -16.47 -3.36 11.36
C ARG A 193 -16.57 -4.31 10.16
N ALA A 194 -15.48 -4.93 9.74
CA ALA A 194 -15.52 -5.90 8.65
C ALA A 194 -16.16 -7.23 9.07
N ALA A 195 -16.00 -7.64 10.33
CA ALA A 195 -16.64 -8.84 10.88
C ALA A 195 -18.14 -8.67 11.19
N GLY A 196 -18.60 -7.42 11.37
CA GLY A 196 -20.01 -7.13 11.71
C GLY A 196 -20.98 -7.06 10.53
N MET A 197 -20.49 -7.01 9.30
CA MET A 197 -21.34 -6.92 8.10
C MET A 197 -21.79 -8.29 7.53
N ALA A 198 -21.27 -9.39 8.08
CA ALA A 198 -21.64 -10.75 7.63
C ALA A 198 -22.77 -11.41 8.45
N ALA A 199 -23.29 -10.75 9.49
CA ALA A 199 -24.29 -11.34 10.39
C ALA A 199 -25.58 -10.51 10.53
N GLY A 200 -26.15 -10.06 9.41
CA GLY A 200 -27.37 -9.28 9.44
C GLY A 200 -28.31 -9.62 8.26
N GLY A 201 -28.85 -10.81 8.25
CA GLY A 201 -29.82 -11.17 7.24
C GLY A 201 -30.45 -12.53 7.51
N THR A 202 -31.46 -12.58 8.39
CA THR A 202 -32.69 -13.42 8.30
C THR A 202 -33.37 -13.45 9.65
N GLU A 203 -34.43 -12.69 9.78
CA GLU A 203 -35.64 -12.97 10.57
C GLU A 203 -36.70 -12.11 9.89
N GLY A 204 -37.71 -12.56 9.23
CA GLY A 204 -38.59 -13.71 9.28
C GLY A 204 -39.74 -13.39 10.20
N GLY A 205 -40.89 -13.20 9.71
CA GLY A 205 -42.00 -13.26 10.61
C GLY A 205 -43.27 -12.55 10.16
N GLU A 206 -44.20 -13.34 9.86
CA GLU A 206 -45.69 -13.27 10.07
C GLU A 206 -46.40 -11.98 9.65
#